data_37ab10cbfbf5f204e096709cd2f4b1ec
#
_entry.id   37ab10cbfbf5f204e096709cd2f4b1ec
#
_cell.length_a   1.000
_cell.length_b   1.000
_cell.length_c   1.000
_cell.angle_alpha   90.00
_cell.angle_beta   90.00
_cell.angle_gamma   90.00
#
_symmetry.space_group_name_H-M   'P 1'
#
loop_
_entity.id
_entity.type
_entity.pdbx_description
1 polymer ?
#
loop_
_entity_poly.entity_id
_entity_poly.type
_entity_poly.pdbx_seq_one_letter_code
_entity_poly.pdbx_strand_id
1 'polypeptide(L)'
;MRIVENNIIPFPDFGAINLFGEVFVREEWWDGLSPWSKKRTIIHESIHQAQMRELLYVGFYILYFFEWIYQIIVPPKGAYRWISFEREAFIHENDEEYLDNRKYFAQWREDR
;
A
#
# COMPACT_ATOMS: atom_id res chain seq x y z
N MET A 1 -0.71 -10.81 -7.88
CA MET A 1 -0.44 -9.37 -8.07
C MET A 1 0.52 -9.19 -9.22
N ARG A 2 0.27 -8.25 -10.08
CA ARG A 2 1.09 -8.02 -11.26
C ARG A 2 1.82 -6.67 -11.17
N ILE A 3 3.09 -6.67 -11.49
CA ILE A 3 3.90 -5.45 -11.58
C ILE A 3 3.96 -5.05 -13.06
N VAL A 4 3.55 -3.82 -13.35
CA VAL A 4 3.55 -3.27 -14.70
C VAL A 4 4.53 -2.12 -14.78
N GLU A 5 5.61 -2.28 -15.52
CA GLU A 5 6.60 -1.23 -15.72
C GLU A 5 6.18 -0.35 -16.88
N ASN A 6 6.25 0.96 -16.68
CA ASN A 6 5.88 1.93 -17.70
C ASN A 6 6.48 3.30 -17.40
N ASN A 7 6.30 4.26 -18.30
CA ASN A 7 6.82 5.61 -18.14
C ASN A 7 5.73 6.66 -18.00
N ILE A 8 4.48 6.24 -17.82
CA ILE A 8 3.32 7.13 -17.81
C ILE A 8 2.72 7.26 -16.41
N ILE A 9 2.45 6.16 -15.75
CA ILE A 9 1.86 6.13 -14.41
C ILE A 9 2.77 5.39 -13.43
N PRO A 10 2.84 5.84 -12.17
CA PRO A 10 2.21 7.04 -11.60
C PRO A 10 2.90 8.33 -12.03
N PHE A 11 2.49 9.46 -11.46
CA PHE A 11 3.14 10.74 -11.72
C PHE A 11 4.63 10.68 -11.41
N PRO A 12 5.48 11.55 -12.03
CA PRO A 12 6.94 11.44 -11.88
C PRO A 12 7.46 11.44 -10.43
N ASP A 13 6.73 12.06 -9.51
CA ASP A 13 7.15 12.12 -8.10
C ASP A 13 6.81 10.86 -7.30
N PHE A 14 6.10 9.92 -7.90
CA PHE A 14 5.70 8.67 -7.26
C PHE A 14 6.32 7.49 -7.99
N GLY A 15 6.81 6.52 -7.22
CA GLY A 15 7.43 5.33 -7.81
C GLY A 15 6.42 4.27 -8.24
N ALA A 16 5.37 4.08 -7.44
CA ALA A 16 4.42 2.99 -7.68
C ALA A 16 3.00 3.40 -7.28
N ILE A 17 2.02 2.81 -7.95
CA ILE A 17 0.62 2.93 -7.57
C ILE A 17 -0.08 1.59 -7.78
N ASN A 18 -0.93 1.22 -6.82
CA ASN A 18 -1.68 -0.03 -6.86
C ASN A 18 -3.12 0.28 -7.28
N LEU A 19 -3.50 -0.17 -8.47
CA LEU A 19 -4.85 0.01 -9.01
C LEU A 19 -5.51 -1.36 -9.13
N PHE A 20 -6.43 -1.64 -8.21
CA PHE A 20 -7.21 -2.88 -8.20
C PHE A 20 -6.36 -4.15 -8.25
N GLY A 21 -5.20 -4.12 -7.57
CA GLY A 21 -4.31 -5.26 -7.49
C GLY A 21 -3.23 -5.32 -8.55
N GLU A 22 -3.25 -4.43 -9.53
CA GLU A 22 -2.16 -4.28 -10.48
C GLU A 22 -1.29 -3.12 -10.05
N VAL A 23 0.00 -3.37 -9.88
CA VAL A 23 0.94 -2.35 -9.42
C VAL A 23 1.67 -1.78 -10.61
N PHE A 24 1.44 -0.49 -10.88
CA PHE A 24 2.12 0.24 -11.94
C PHE A 24 3.31 0.95 -11.35
N VAL A 25 4.48 0.71 -11.90
CA VAL A 25 5.73 1.31 -11.45
C VAL A 25 6.36 2.09 -12.58
N ARG A 26 7.01 3.19 -12.25
CA ARG A 26 7.83 3.90 -13.23
C ARG A 26 9.10 3.10 -13.45
N GLU A 27 9.40 2.86 -14.70
CA GLU A 27 10.51 1.98 -15.11
C GLU A 27 11.83 2.43 -14.50
N GLU A 28 12.17 3.72 -14.62
CA GLU A 28 13.41 4.25 -14.09
C GLU A 28 13.51 4.15 -12.57
N TRP A 29 12.40 4.35 -11.87
CA TRP A 29 12.37 4.23 -10.42
C TRP A 29 12.57 2.77 -10.00
N TRP A 30 11.85 1.87 -10.66
CA TRP A 30 11.90 0.44 -10.34
C TRP A 30 13.28 -0.14 -10.59
N ASP A 31 13.85 0.17 -11.75
CA ASP A 31 15.16 -0.36 -12.15
C ASP A 31 16.28 0.12 -11.25
N GLY A 32 16.11 1.29 -10.62
CA GLY A 32 17.08 1.83 -9.69
C GLY A 32 17.05 1.23 -8.30
N LEU A 33 16.02 0.42 -7.97
CA LEU A 33 15.89 -0.16 -6.65
C LEU A 33 16.82 -1.36 -6.47
N SER A 34 17.32 -1.52 -5.23
CA SER A 34 18.04 -2.74 -4.86
C SER A 34 17.07 -3.93 -4.84
N PRO A 35 17.59 -5.18 -4.91
CA PRO A 35 16.73 -6.36 -4.81
C PRO A 35 15.87 -6.37 -3.55
N TRP A 36 16.41 -5.93 -2.41
CA TRP A 36 15.63 -5.87 -1.17
C TRP A 36 14.52 -4.82 -1.25
N SER A 37 14.81 -3.64 -1.82
CA SER A 37 13.80 -2.60 -1.96
C SER A 37 12.67 -3.01 -2.88
N LYS A 38 12.96 -3.76 -3.94
CA LYS A 38 11.92 -4.34 -4.80
C LYS A 38 11.05 -5.32 -4.03
N LYS A 39 11.66 -6.19 -3.25
CA LYS A 39 10.95 -7.17 -2.43
C LYS A 39 10.05 -6.51 -1.41
N ARG A 40 10.57 -5.50 -0.72
CA ARG A 40 9.80 -4.73 0.26
C ARG A 40 8.59 -4.06 -0.40
N THR A 41 8.77 -3.48 -1.58
CA THR A 41 7.69 -2.87 -2.33
C THR A 41 6.61 -3.90 -2.68
N ILE A 42 7.01 -5.09 -3.11
CA ILE A 42 6.07 -6.16 -3.43
C ILE A 42 5.28 -6.58 -2.18
N ILE A 43 5.94 -6.71 -1.03
CA ILE A 43 5.26 -7.04 0.22
C ILE A 43 4.27 -5.95 0.60
N HIS A 44 4.69 -4.69 0.54
CA HIS A 44 3.85 -3.53 0.85
C HIS A 44 2.58 -3.53 -0.01
N GLU A 45 2.74 -3.66 -1.32
CA GLU A 45 1.60 -3.64 -2.24
C GLU A 45 0.75 -4.90 -2.13
N SER A 46 1.34 -6.03 -1.78
CA SER A 46 0.58 -7.26 -1.54
C SER A 46 -0.29 -7.16 -0.29
N ILE A 47 0.16 -6.42 0.73
CA ILE A 47 -0.66 -6.13 1.91
C ILE A 47 -1.87 -5.30 1.49
N HIS A 48 -1.67 -4.27 0.66
CA HIS A 48 -2.78 -3.48 0.13
C HIS A 48 -3.75 -4.35 -0.67
N GLN A 49 -3.25 -5.30 -1.45
CA GLN A 49 -4.11 -6.19 -2.20
C GLN A 49 -4.98 -7.04 -1.28
N ALA A 50 -4.44 -7.52 -0.16
CA ALA A 50 -5.23 -8.25 0.83
C ALA A 50 -6.33 -7.37 1.41
N GLN A 51 -6.00 -6.11 1.75
CA GLN A 51 -6.97 -5.14 2.23
C GLN A 51 -8.06 -4.87 1.19
N MET A 52 -7.66 -4.72 -0.08
CA MET A 52 -8.60 -4.50 -1.18
C MET A 52 -9.58 -5.65 -1.33
N ARG A 53 -9.09 -6.89 -1.28
CA ARG A 53 -9.94 -8.07 -1.39
C ARG A 53 -10.97 -8.13 -0.29
N GLU A 54 -10.57 -7.82 0.94
CA GLU A 54 -11.47 -7.83 2.08
C GLU A 54 -12.59 -6.81 1.95
N LEU A 55 -12.32 -5.70 1.28
CA LEU A 55 -13.25 -4.59 1.12
C LEU A 55 -13.83 -4.51 -0.30
N LEU A 56 -13.71 -5.59 -1.05
CA LEU A 56 -14.25 -5.69 -2.41
C LEU A 56 -13.73 -4.60 -3.35
N TYR A 57 -12.48 -4.21 -3.18
CA TYR A 57 -11.75 -3.18 -3.94
C TYR A 57 -12.37 -1.79 -3.83
N VAL A 58 -13.61 -1.60 -4.28
CA VAL A 58 -14.27 -0.28 -4.23
C VAL A 58 -14.35 0.23 -2.78
N GLY A 59 -14.71 -0.65 -1.85
CA GLY A 59 -14.77 -0.30 -0.41
C GLY A 59 -13.44 0.17 0.11
N PHE A 60 -12.34 -0.45 -0.33
CA PHE A 60 -11.00 -0.02 0.05
C PHE A 60 -10.75 1.45 -0.31
N TYR A 61 -11.03 1.81 -1.57
CA TYR A 61 -10.77 3.17 -2.05
C TYR A 61 -11.66 4.20 -1.36
N ILE A 62 -12.91 3.85 -1.10
CA ILE A 62 -13.85 4.74 -0.39
C ILE A 62 -13.35 5.00 1.03
N LEU A 63 -13.01 3.95 1.76
CA LEU A 63 -12.54 4.09 3.15
C LEU A 63 -11.17 4.76 3.22
N TYR A 64 -10.28 4.44 2.28
CA TYR A 64 -8.98 5.09 2.21
C TYR A 64 -9.16 6.61 2.04
N PHE A 65 -10.04 7.01 1.14
CA PHE A 65 -10.33 8.42 0.89
C PHE A 65 -10.85 9.11 2.17
N PHE A 66 -11.78 8.50 2.88
CA PHE A 66 -12.31 9.09 4.12
C PHE A 66 -11.27 9.17 5.22
N GLU A 67 -10.42 8.15 5.38
CA GLU A 67 -9.35 8.22 6.36
C GLU A 67 -8.35 9.31 5.99
N TRP A 68 -8.07 9.48 4.72
CA TRP A 68 -7.18 10.53 4.23
C TRP A 68 -7.74 11.91 4.56
N ILE A 69 -9.02 12.15 4.31
CA ILE A 69 -9.70 13.39 4.67
C ILE A 69 -9.62 13.63 6.18
N TYR A 70 -9.89 12.60 6.95
CA TYR A 70 -9.81 12.68 8.42
C TYR A 70 -8.43 13.14 8.87
N GLN A 71 -7.37 12.58 8.29
CA GLN A 71 -6.00 12.92 8.66
C GLN A 71 -5.63 14.36 8.28
N ILE A 72 -6.28 14.92 7.28
CA ILE A 72 -6.06 16.32 6.91
C ILE A 72 -6.74 17.26 7.91
N ILE A 73 -7.93 16.91 8.38
CA ILE A 73 -8.77 17.79 9.19
C ILE A 73 -8.47 17.67 10.67
N VAL A 74 -8.25 16.45 11.17
CA VAL A 74 -8.15 16.17 12.61
C VAL A 74 -6.66 15.99 12.99
N PRO A 75 -6.18 16.72 14.03
CA PRO A 75 -4.80 16.54 14.50
C PRO A 75 -4.55 15.12 15.03
N PRO A 76 -3.33 14.60 14.88
CA PRO A 76 -2.18 15.19 14.18
C PRO A 76 -2.37 15.16 12.67
N LYS A 77 -1.99 16.25 12.02
CA LYS A 77 -2.28 16.42 10.59
C LYS A 77 -1.15 15.86 9.70
N GLY A 78 -1.53 15.56 8.46
CA GLY A 78 -0.58 15.37 7.37
C GLY A 78 0.19 14.08 7.41
N ALA A 79 -0.19 13.13 8.21
CA ALA A 79 0.55 11.89 8.32
C ALA A 79 -0.11 10.81 7.47
N TYR A 80 0.30 10.75 6.22
CA TYR A 80 -0.10 9.71 5.28
C TYR A 80 0.02 8.31 5.90
N ARG A 81 1.05 8.07 6.71
CA ARG A 81 1.27 6.79 7.39
C ARG A 81 0.27 6.49 8.50
N TRP A 82 -0.50 7.49 8.94
CA TRP A 82 -1.54 7.29 9.94
C TRP A 82 -2.80 6.67 9.38
N ILE A 83 -2.99 6.68 8.06
CA ILE A 83 -4.09 5.94 7.41
C ILE A 83 -3.90 4.47 7.78
N SER A 84 -4.95 3.81 8.27
CA SER A 84 -4.84 2.45 8.79
C SER A 84 -4.28 1.47 7.76
N PHE A 85 -4.66 1.63 6.50
CA PHE A 85 -4.18 0.79 5.41
C PHE A 85 -2.69 0.95 5.20
N GLU A 86 -2.21 2.18 5.20
CA GLU A 86 -0.77 2.45 5.03
C GLU A 86 0.03 2.05 6.26
N ARG A 87 -0.53 2.28 7.44
CA ARG A 87 0.17 1.93 8.68
C ARG A 87 0.45 0.43 8.74
N GLU A 88 -0.52 -0.40 8.42
CA GLU A 88 -0.30 -1.84 8.37
C GLU A 88 0.80 -2.19 7.38
N ALA A 89 0.73 -1.62 6.18
CA ALA A 89 1.69 -1.92 5.13
C ALA A 89 3.11 -1.48 5.51
N PHE A 90 3.28 -0.28 6.06
CA PHE A 90 4.60 0.21 6.46
C PHE A 90 5.19 -0.58 7.62
N ILE A 91 4.38 -0.99 8.60
CA ILE A 91 4.87 -1.75 9.74
C ILE A 91 5.37 -3.14 9.31
N HIS A 92 4.71 -3.75 8.35
CA HIS A 92 4.95 -5.14 7.99
C HIS A 92 5.65 -5.36 6.65
N GLU A 93 6.05 -4.31 5.96
CA GLU A 93 6.64 -4.43 4.62
C GLU A 93 7.98 -5.14 4.57
N ASN A 94 8.65 -5.29 5.72
CA ASN A 94 9.92 -6.00 5.81
C ASN A 94 9.77 -7.45 6.24
N ASP A 95 8.56 -7.91 6.50
CA ASP A 95 8.30 -9.27 6.97
C ASP A 95 7.79 -10.13 5.82
N GLU A 96 8.66 -10.99 5.29
CA GLU A 96 8.33 -11.86 4.15
C GLU A 96 7.20 -12.85 4.46
N GLU A 97 7.01 -13.18 5.73
CA GLU A 97 6.03 -14.18 6.15
C GLU A 97 4.72 -13.56 6.64
N TYR A 98 4.64 -12.23 6.66
CA TYR A 98 3.49 -11.56 7.25
C TYR A 98 2.17 -11.96 6.60
N LEU A 99 2.13 -12.01 5.27
CA LEU A 99 0.89 -12.32 4.54
C LEU A 99 0.38 -13.74 4.81
N ASP A 100 1.28 -14.68 5.07
CA ASP A 100 0.90 -16.05 5.39
C ASP A 100 0.21 -16.16 6.75
N ASN A 101 0.47 -15.19 7.62
CA ASN A 101 -0.05 -15.19 8.99
C ASN A 101 -1.03 -14.05 9.25
N ARG A 102 -1.31 -13.23 8.24
CA ARG A 102 -2.15 -12.04 8.39
C ARG A 102 -3.58 -12.41 8.69
N LYS A 103 -4.16 -11.74 9.69
CA LYS A 103 -5.58 -11.90 10.05
C LYS A 103 -6.45 -10.97 9.19
N TYR A 104 -7.69 -11.37 9.00
CA TYR A 104 -8.65 -10.53 8.28
C TYR A 104 -8.81 -9.17 8.96
N PHE A 105 -8.86 -8.12 8.16
CA PHE A 105 -9.01 -6.74 8.62
C PHE A 105 -7.93 -6.32 9.62
N ALA A 106 -6.70 -6.80 9.38
CA ALA A 106 -5.56 -6.55 10.28
C ALA A 106 -5.27 -5.06 10.45
N GLN A 107 -5.58 -4.23 9.44
CA GLN A 107 -5.36 -2.79 9.50
C GLN A 107 -6.12 -2.14 10.68
N TRP A 108 -7.17 -2.78 11.15
CA TRP A 108 -7.99 -2.26 12.25
C TRP A 108 -7.83 -3.03 13.55
N ARG A 109 -6.91 -3.97 13.61
CA ARG A 109 -6.63 -4.73 14.83
C ARG A 109 -5.49 -4.10 15.62
N GLU A 110 -5.61 -4.14 16.94
CA GLU A 110 -4.58 -3.57 17.82
C GLU A 110 -3.30 -4.39 17.82
N ASP A 111 -3.41 -5.66 17.58
CA ASP A 111 -2.27 -6.59 17.65
C ASP A 111 -1.50 -6.75 16.34
N ARG A 112 -1.78 -5.91 15.36
CA ARG A 112 -1.12 -5.99 14.07
C ARG A 112 0.33 -5.62 14.09
#